data_7e07c8db792180b0358b414aac46413d
#
_entry.id   7e07c8db792180b0358b414aac46413d
#
_cell.length_a   1.000
_cell.length_b   1.000
_cell.length_c   1.000
_cell.angle_alpha   90.00
_cell.angle_beta   90.00
_cell.angle_gamma   90.00
#
_symmetry.space_group_name_H-M   'P 1'
#
loop_
_entity.id
_entity.type
_entity.pdbx_description
1 polymer ?
#
loop_
_entity_poly.entity_id
_entity_poly.type
_entity_poly.pdbx_seq_one_letter_code
_entity_poly.pdbx_strand_id
1 'polypeptide(L)'
;VIPALNEEGMIEECLNSIRQQDVPVELILIDNGSIDKTPEIAERIADHVHIKPGLTLAEMRDFGARVAMGDIIATTDADCIAPSNWLSSLIKPFDDPKIVAVGGVIRPLNVNHFSSFYCLLSSIMQSMFGFFQGANMAYRKDAFLRSPGYASAKRAEDWNLSWHIRKQGKTKYVRKAITRTEIPLDRQMEYPSGILSSVLSIIGFILNIPMLMGIGAGFVGGEMFTFLYRHKSNLRRSHIALMAIAVLYASQRFMDALSFNLSVGFL
;
A
#
# COMPACT_ATOMS: atom_id res chain seq x y z
N VAL A 1 -9.71 -5.49 -11.21
CA VAL A 1 -8.39 -5.98 -11.66
C VAL A 1 -7.67 -6.60 -10.48
N ILE A 2 -7.25 -7.84 -10.63
CA ILE A 2 -6.61 -8.64 -9.57
C ILE A 2 -5.28 -9.19 -10.11
N PRO A 3 -4.12 -8.76 -9.61
CA PRO A 3 -2.84 -9.40 -9.89
C PRO A 3 -2.69 -10.66 -9.02
N ALA A 4 -2.13 -11.73 -9.58
CA ALA A 4 -1.93 -12.99 -8.87
C ALA A 4 -0.59 -13.65 -9.21
N LEU A 5 -0.01 -14.35 -8.23
CA LEU A 5 1.14 -15.24 -8.40
C LEU A 5 1.15 -16.29 -7.28
N ASN A 6 0.85 -17.56 -7.63
CA ASN A 6 0.80 -18.69 -6.71
C ASN A 6 -0.14 -18.46 -5.52
N GLU A 7 -1.41 -18.21 -5.81
CA GLU A 7 -2.46 -17.89 -4.84
C GLU A 7 -3.56 -18.96 -4.78
N GLU A 8 -3.26 -20.23 -5.14
CA GLU A 8 -4.27 -21.32 -5.19
C GLU A 8 -5.06 -21.47 -3.89
N GLY A 9 -4.45 -21.10 -2.73
CA GLY A 9 -5.08 -21.21 -1.42
C GLY A 9 -6.17 -20.17 -1.14
N MET A 10 -6.16 -19.01 -1.83
CA MET A 10 -7.05 -17.89 -1.55
C MET A 10 -7.84 -17.40 -2.77
N ILE A 11 -7.34 -17.68 -3.97
CA ILE A 11 -7.88 -17.08 -5.20
C ILE A 11 -9.35 -17.44 -5.44
N GLU A 12 -9.79 -18.64 -5.10
CA GLU A 12 -11.18 -19.05 -5.29
C GLU A 12 -12.13 -18.24 -4.41
N GLU A 13 -11.78 -18.07 -3.13
CA GLU A 13 -12.58 -17.28 -2.18
C GLU A 13 -12.56 -15.79 -2.56
N CYS A 14 -11.41 -15.28 -2.96
CA CYS A 14 -11.26 -13.91 -3.46
C CYS A 14 -12.20 -13.65 -4.65
N LEU A 15 -12.09 -14.42 -5.73
CA LEU A 15 -12.88 -14.23 -6.95
C LEU A 15 -14.38 -14.40 -6.70
N ASN A 16 -14.77 -15.40 -5.91
CA ASN A 16 -16.17 -15.60 -5.54
C ASN A 16 -16.72 -14.42 -4.73
N SER A 17 -15.93 -13.82 -3.84
CA SER A 17 -16.32 -12.63 -3.10
C SER A 17 -16.59 -11.43 -4.02
N ILE A 18 -15.84 -11.32 -5.13
CA ILE A 18 -16.05 -10.28 -6.14
C ILE A 18 -17.25 -10.59 -7.05
N ARG A 19 -17.50 -11.86 -7.38
CA ARG A 19 -18.72 -12.26 -8.14
C ARG A 19 -20.01 -12.01 -7.38
N GLN A 20 -19.97 -12.02 -6.06
CA GLN A 20 -21.13 -11.78 -5.17
C GLN A 20 -21.38 -10.30 -4.89
N GLN A 21 -20.74 -9.38 -5.62
CA GLN A 21 -20.96 -7.95 -5.43
C GLN A 21 -22.37 -7.53 -5.90
N ASP A 22 -22.92 -6.53 -5.23
CA ASP A 22 -24.25 -5.98 -5.46
C ASP A 22 -24.38 -5.09 -6.72
N VAL A 23 -23.31 -4.98 -7.50
CA VAL A 23 -23.25 -4.24 -8.77
C VAL A 23 -22.52 -5.08 -9.83
N PRO A 24 -22.87 -4.91 -11.13
CA PRO A 24 -22.17 -5.60 -12.21
C PRO A 24 -20.67 -5.28 -12.21
N VAL A 25 -19.85 -6.30 -12.47
CA VAL A 25 -18.39 -6.19 -12.50
C VAL A 25 -17.80 -7.00 -13.64
N GLU A 26 -16.86 -6.42 -14.35
CA GLU A 26 -15.92 -7.10 -15.22
C GLU A 26 -14.73 -7.56 -14.37
N LEU A 27 -14.56 -8.87 -14.21
CA LEU A 27 -13.53 -9.46 -13.35
C LEU A 27 -12.33 -9.91 -14.18
N ILE A 28 -11.22 -9.20 -14.02
CA ILE A 28 -9.97 -9.42 -14.77
C ILE A 28 -8.88 -9.86 -13.80
N LEU A 29 -8.30 -11.03 -14.08
CA LEU A 29 -7.13 -11.51 -13.35
C LEU A 29 -5.89 -11.46 -14.25
N ILE A 30 -4.79 -10.97 -13.68
CA ILE A 30 -3.48 -10.93 -14.33
C ILE A 30 -2.54 -11.87 -13.57
N ASP A 31 -2.27 -13.01 -14.14
CA ASP A 31 -1.40 -14.03 -13.56
C ASP A 31 0.05 -13.84 -13.99
N ASN A 32 0.97 -13.80 -13.04
CA ASN A 32 2.40 -13.61 -13.30
C ASN A 32 3.15 -14.93 -13.60
N GLY A 33 2.47 -15.92 -14.16
CA GLY A 33 3.05 -17.22 -14.47
C GLY A 33 3.08 -18.15 -13.25
N SER A 34 1.96 -18.25 -12.56
CA SER A 34 1.78 -19.20 -11.44
C SER A 34 2.08 -20.63 -11.89
N ILE A 35 2.70 -21.39 -11.00
CA ILE A 35 3.04 -22.82 -11.19
C ILE A 35 2.10 -23.75 -10.42
N ASP A 36 1.17 -23.18 -9.66
CA ASP A 36 0.11 -23.84 -8.92
C ASP A 36 -1.23 -23.77 -9.71
N LYS A 37 -2.33 -24.10 -9.07
CA LYS A 37 -3.66 -24.10 -9.69
C LYS A 37 -4.33 -22.73 -9.81
N THR A 38 -3.62 -21.64 -9.51
CA THR A 38 -4.19 -20.27 -9.58
C THR A 38 -4.85 -19.97 -10.92
N PRO A 39 -4.21 -20.19 -12.09
CA PRO A 39 -4.83 -19.87 -13.39
C PRO A 39 -6.07 -20.73 -13.67
N GLU A 40 -6.00 -22.03 -13.38
CA GLU A 40 -7.11 -22.98 -13.60
C GLU A 40 -8.35 -22.66 -12.78
N ILE A 41 -8.15 -22.20 -11.53
CA ILE A 41 -9.23 -21.75 -10.67
C ILE A 41 -9.83 -20.44 -11.21
N ALA A 42 -8.97 -19.51 -11.60
CA ALA A 42 -9.38 -18.21 -12.11
C ALA A 42 -10.19 -18.28 -13.40
N GLU A 43 -9.80 -19.15 -14.34
CA GLU A 43 -10.51 -19.36 -15.62
C GLU A 43 -11.98 -19.80 -15.45
N ARG A 44 -12.31 -20.43 -14.32
CA ARG A 44 -13.70 -20.85 -14.03
C ARG A 44 -14.56 -19.72 -13.50
N ILE A 45 -13.96 -18.65 -12.98
CA ILE A 45 -14.67 -17.61 -12.21
C ILE A 45 -14.54 -16.23 -12.85
N ALA A 46 -13.35 -15.86 -13.33
CA ALA A 46 -13.09 -14.54 -13.92
C ALA A 46 -13.64 -14.44 -15.36
N ASP A 47 -13.95 -13.22 -15.81
CA ASP A 47 -14.33 -12.98 -17.21
C ASP A 47 -13.12 -13.03 -18.13
N HIS A 48 -11.97 -12.56 -17.60
CA HIS A 48 -10.71 -12.53 -18.35
C HIS A 48 -9.56 -12.94 -17.44
N VAL A 49 -8.76 -13.90 -17.91
CA VAL A 49 -7.51 -14.32 -17.30
C VAL A 49 -6.37 -14.07 -18.30
N HIS A 50 -5.39 -13.28 -17.89
CA HIS A 50 -4.21 -12.98 -18.71
C HIS A 50 -2.96 -13.49 -18.02
N ILE A 51 -2.35 -14.53 -18.59
CA ILE A 51 -1.06 -15.07 -18.10
C ILE A 51 0.06 -14.22 -18.69
N LYS A 52 0.80 -13.52 -17.81
CA LYS A 52 1.88 -12.58 -18.17
C LYS A 52 3.10 -12.79 -17.28
N PRO A 53 3.91 -13.83 -17.52
CA PRO A 53 5.07 -14.13 -16.68
C PRO A 53 6.11 -13.02 -16.71
N GLY A 54 6.76 -12.77 -15.56
CA GLY A 54 7.88 -11.85 -15.43
C GLY A 54 7.50 -10.38 -15.28
N LEU A 55 6.21 -10.06 -15.17
CA LEU A 55 5.78 -8.70 -14.86
C LEU A 55 5.98 -8.39 -13.37
N THR A 56 6.31 -7.15 -13.08
CA THR A 56 6.19 -6.62 -11.71
C THR A 56 4.72 -6.43 -11.33
N LEU A 57 4.42 -6.33 -10.03
CA LEU A 57 3.07 -6.02 -9.54
C LEU A 57 2.50 -4.74 -10.18
N ALA A 58 3.33 -3.72 -10.34
CA ALA A 58 2.98 -2.48 -11.00
C ALA A 58 2.57 -2.68 -12.47
N GLU A 59 3.34 -3.47 -13.21
CA GLU A 59 3.05 -3.76 -14.62
C GLU A 59 1.80 -4.64 -14.79
N MET A 60 1.54 -5.57 -13.87
CA MET A 60 0.30 -6.34 -13.86
C MET A 60 -0.93 -5.45 -13.68
N ARG A 61 -0.89 -4.53 -12.70
CA ARG A 61 -1.98 -3.57 -12.47
C ARG A 61 -2.15 -2.61 -13.65
N ASP A 62 -1.05 -2.14 -14.23
CA ASP A 62 -1.06 -1.28 -15.43
C ASP A 62 -1.72 -1.99 -16.62
N PHE A 63 -1.30 -3.23 -16.88
CA PHE A 63 -1.87 -4.04 -17.96
C PHE A 63 -3.37 -4.26 -17.75
N GLY A 64 -3.78 -4.70 -16.56
CA GLY A 64 -5.18 -4.93 -16.24
C GLY A 64 -6.04 -3.68 -16.39
N ALA A 65 -5.54 -2.53 -15.91
CA ALA A 65 -6.25 -1.25 -16.04
C ALA A 65 -6.43 -0.79 -17.50
N ARG A 66 -5.47 -1.11 -18.37
CA ARG A 66 -5.55 -0.77 -19.81
C ARG A 66 -6.54 -1.63 -20.57
N VAL A 67 -6.56 -2.95 -20.31
CA VAL A 67 -7.44 -3.90 -21.01
C VAL A 67 -8.87 -3.86 -20.50
N ALA A 68 -9.13 -3.44 -19.27
CA ALA A 68 -10.47 -3.33 -18.71
C ALA A 68 -11.39 -2.47 -19.58
N MET A 69 -12.66 -2.86 -19.72
CA MET A 69 -13.65 -2.13 -20.51
C MET A 69 -14.39 -1.07 -19.68
N GLY A 70 -14.45 -1.23 -18.37
CA GLY A 70 -15.16 -0.32 -17.48
C GLY A 70 -14.55 1.07 -17.38
N ASP A 71 -15.39 2.10 -17.16
CA ASP A 71 -14.96 3.50 -16.94
C ASP A 71 -14.32 3.71 -15.56
N ILE A 72 -14.68 2.87 -14.61
CA ILE A 72 -14.12 2.86 -13.25
C ILE A 72 -13.35 1.56 -13.07
N ILE A 73 -12.09 1.67 -12.72
CA ILE A 73 -11.23 0.53 -12.40
C ILE A 73 -11.17 0.39 -10.88
N ALA A 74 -11.60 -0.76 -10.38
CA ALA A 74 -11.37 -1.17 -8.99
C ALA A 74 -10.24 -2.18 -8.93
N THR A 75 -9.37 -2.08 -7.92
CA THR A 75 -8.26 -3.01 -7.69
C THR A 75 -8.34 -3.62 -6.31
N THR A 76 -8.00 -4.89 -6.24
CA THR A 76 -7.78 -5.65 -5.00
C THR A 76 -6.70 -6.69 -5.25
N ASP A 77 -6.16 -7.29 -4.19
CA ASP A 77 -5.14 -8.34 -4.29
C ASP A 77 -5.80 -9.73 -4.27
N ALA A 78 -5.09 -10.76 -4.73
CA ALA A 78 -5.60 -12.12 -4.89
C ALA A 78 -5.89 -12.85 -3.56
N ASP A 79 -5.32 -12.33 -2.46
CA ASP A 79 -5.51 -12.78 -1.08
C ASP A 79 -6.59 -11.99 -0.32
N CYS A 80 -7.38 -11.17 -1.02
CA CYS A 80 -8.38 -10.29 -0.44
C CYS A 80 -9.78 -10.87 -0.54
N ILE A 81 -10.58 -10.69 0.54
CA ILE A 81 -12.00 -11.02 0.58
C ILE A 81 -12.81 -9.75 0.80
N ALA A 82 -13.82 -9.53 -0.03
CA ALA A 82 -14.67 -8.36 0.00
C ALA A 82 -16.12 -8.72 0.37
N PRO A 83 -16.80 -8.01 1.28
CA PRO A 83 -18.23 -8.17 1.52
C PRO A 83 -19.03 -7.73 0.28
N SER A 84 -20.26 -8.24 0.11
CA SER A 84 -21.07 -8.05 -1.09
C SER A 84 -21.37 -6.58 -1.45
N ASN A 85 -21.28 -5.66 -0.50
CA ASN A 85 -21.51 -4.22 -0.70
C ASN A 85 -20.20 -3.41 -0.84
N TRP A 86 -19.08 -4.08 -1.03
CA TRP A 86 -17.76 -3.41 -1.14
C TRP A 86 -17.70 -2.54 -2.38
N LEU A 87 -18.02 -3.11 -3.53
CA LEU A 87 -17.87 -2.42 -4.81
C LEU A 87 -18.86 -1.24 -4.94
N SER A 88 -20.12 -1.42 -4.58
CA SER A 88 -21.10 -0.31 -4.56
C SER A 88 -20.66 0.81 -3.63
N SER A 89 -20.11 0.47 -2.46
CA SER A 89 -19.58 1.47 -1.52
C SER A 89 -18.38 2.22 -2.10
N LEU A 90 -17.51 1.51 -2.82
CA LEU A 90 -16.27 2.06 -3.39
C LEU A 90 -16.56 2.96 -4.59
N ILE A 91 -17.53 2.59 -5.47
CA ILE A 91 -17.82 3.33 -6.70
C ILE A 91 -18.82 4.47 -6.51
N LYS A 92 -19.71 4.43 -5.50
CA LYS A 92 -20.71 5.48 -5.26
C LYS A 92 -20.16 6.92 -5.27
N PRO A 93 -18.97 7.22 -4.74
CA PRO A 93 -18.45 8.58 -4.82
C PRO A 93 -18.24 9.13 -6.22
N PHE A 94 -18.11 8.27 -7.24
CA PHE A 94 -17.92 8.69 -8.62
C PHE A 94 -19.20 9.28 -9.29
N ASP A 95 -20.32 9.27 -8.58
CA ASP A 95 -21.50 10.08 -8.96
C ASP A 95 -21.15 11.57 -9.03
N ASP A 96 -20.17 12.04 -8.23
CA ASP A 96 -19.54 13.34 -8.40
C ASP A 96 -18.43 13.24 -9.47
N PRO A 97 -18.60 13.93 -10.64
CA PRO A 97 -17.61 13.89 -11.71
C PRO A 97 -16.23 14.46 -11.31
N LYS A 98 -16.16 15.21 -10.21
CA LYS A 98 -14.91 15.76 -9.68
C LYS A 98 -14.08 14.71 -8.95
N ILE A 99 -14.67 13.57 -8.54
CA ILE A 99 -13.95 12.49 -7.89
C ILE A 99 -13.24 11.65 -8.96
N VAL A 100 -11.93 11.52 -8.81
CA VAL A 100 -11.07 10.78 -9.76
C VAL A 100 -10.48 9.51 -9.17
N ALA A 101 -10.37 9.42 -7.84
CA ALA A 101 -9.96 8.19 -7.15
C ALA A 101 -10.59 8.08 -5.75
N VAL A 102 -10.79 6.84 -5.34
CA VAL A 102 -11.41 6.46 -4.06
C VAL A 102 -10.56 5.36 -3.43
N GLY A 103 -10.31 5.48 -2.13
CA GLY A 103 -9.70 4.41 -1.33
C GLY A 103 -10.66 3.88 -0.29
N GLY A 104 -10.53 2.60 0.04
CA GLY A 104 -11.31 1.93 1.08
C GLY A 104 -10.46 1.49 2.28
N VAL A 105 -11.11 0.82 3.22
CA VAL A 105 -10.52 0.29 4.45
C VAL A 105 -9.99 -1.12 4.23
N ILE A 106 -8.76 -1.37 4.62
CA ILE A 106 -8.21 -2.72 4.69
C ILE A 106 -8.30 -3.22 6.13
N ARG A 107 -8.76 -4.47 6.30
CA ARG A 107 -8.85 -5.15 7.58
C ARG A 107 -8.06 -6.47 7.52
N PRO A 108 -7.43 -6.90 8.61
CA PRO A 108 -6.76 -8.20 8.62
C PRO A 108 -7.77 -9.35 8.66
N LEU A 109 -7.49 -10.44 7.95
CA LEU A 109 -8.13 -11.75 8.15
C LEU A 109 -7.59 -12.40 9.42
N ASN A 110 -6.27 -12.43 9.56
CA ASN A 110 -5.55 -12.90 10.74
C ASN A 110 -5.49 -11.81 11.82
N VAL A 111 -6.55 -11.67 12.62
CA VAL A 111 -6.67 -10.60 13.61
C VAL A 111 -5.74 -10.82 14.79
N ASN A 112 -4.74 -9.96 14.93
CA ASN A 112 -3.90 -9.82 16.12
C ASN A 112 -3.65 -8.33 16.40
N HIS A 113 -3.04 -8.01 17.54
CA HIS A 113 -2.78 -6.61 17.93
C HIS A 113 -1.96 -5.86 16.89
N PHE A 114 -0.99 -6.52 16.30
CA PHE A 114 -0.11 -5.93 15.31
C PHE A 114 -0.81 -5.67 13.98
N SER A 115 -1.48 -6.69 13.40
CA SER A 115 -2.20 -6.54 12.14
C SER A 115 -3.32 -5.50 12.23
N SER A 116 -4.01 -5.44 13.38
CA SER A 116 -5.04 -4.43 13.66
C SER A 116 -4.46 -3.02 13.72
N PHE A 117 -3.31 -2.85 14.40
CA PHE A 117 -2.62 -1.57 14.50
C PHE A 117 -2.10 -1.09 13.13
N TYR A 118 -1.49 -2.01 12.35
CA TYR A 118 -1.01 -1.72 10.99
C TYR A 118 -2.16 -1.22 10.10
N CYS A 119 -3.30 -1.93 10.08
CA CYS A 119 -4.45 -1.54 9.28
C CYS A 119 -5.07 -0.21 9.75
N LEU A 120 -5.10 0.05 11.07
CA LEU A 120 -5.58 1.32 11.61
C LEU A 120 -4.69 2.47 11.15
N LEU A 121 -3.38 2.32 11.29
CA LEU A 121 -2.40 3.34 10.89
C LEU A 121 -2.47 3.62 9.39
N SER A 122 -2.50 2.57 8.57
CA SER A 122 -2.68 2.67 7.13
C SER A 122 -3.97 3.43 6.77
N SER A 123 -5.08 3.13 7.46
CA SER A 123 -6.36 3.83 7.26
C SER A 123 -6.28 5.31 7.58
N ILE A 124 -5.58 5.68 8.65
CA ILE A 124 -5.37 7.09 9.03
C ILE A 124 -4.56 7.80 7.94
N MET A 125 -3.44 7.20 7.51
CA MET A 125 -2.57 7.76 6.48
C MET A 125 -3.30 7.95 5.14
N GLN A 126 -4.06 6.95 4.69
CA GLN A 126 -4.87 7.04 3.49
C GLN A 126 -5.93 8.15 3.58
N SER A 127 -6.62 8.23 4.73
CA SER A 127 -7.65 9.25 4.96
C SER A 127 -7.09 10.67 4.97
N MET A 128 -5.89 10.88 5.55
CA MET A 128 -5.27 12.20 5.68
C MET A 128 -4.63 12.68 4.38
N PHE A 129 -3.94 11.77 3.67
CA PHE A 129 -3.09 12.16 2.54
C PHE A 129 -3.68 11.82 1.18
N GLY A 130 -4.75 11.02 1.13
CA GLY A 130 -5.39 10.60 -0.13
C GLY A 130 -4.48 9.73 -1.00
N PHE A 131 -3.55 8.97 -0.38
CA PHE A 131 -2.77 7.93 -1.01
C PHE A 131 -3.43 6.59 -0.71
N PHE A 132 -3.86 5.87 -1.73
CA PHE A 132 -4.63 4.66 -1.58
C PHE A 132 -3.79 3.43 -1.90
N GLN A 133 -4.14 2.31 -1.27
CA GLN A 133 -3.46 1.03 -1.47
C GLN A 133 -4.16 0.23 -2.57
N GLY A 134 -3.36 -0.42 -3.43
CA GLY A 134 -3.84 -1.23 -4.54
C GLY A 134 -4.77 -2.37 -4.12
N ALA A 135 -4.67 -2.85 -2.90
CA ALA A 135 -5.56 -3.85 -2.32
C ALA A 135 -7.00 -3.35 -2.08
N ASN A 136 -7.25 -2.03 -2.09
CA ASN A 136 -8.60 -1.47 -1.92
C ASN A 136 -8.69 -0.03 -2.45
N MET A 137 -8.68 0.12 -3.77
CA MET A 137 -8.87 1.41 -4.41
C MET A 137 -9.68 1.29 -5.70
N ALA A 138 -10.29 2.42 -6.09
CA ALA A 138 -10.86 2.59 -7.41
C ALA A 138 -10.50 3.95 -7.99
N TYR A 139 -10.47 4.06 -9.31
CA TYR A 139 -10.17 5.30 -10.03
C TYR A 139 -10.84 5.34 -11.40
N ARG A 140 -11.01 6.54 -11.94
CA ARG A 140 -11.48 6.71 -13.31
C ARG A 140 -10.41 6.23 -14.28
N LYS A 141 -10.81 5.42 -15.26
CA LYS A 141 -9.91 4.90 -16.30
C LYS A 141 -9.25 6.02 -17.11
N ASP A 142 -10.01 7.06 -17.45
CA ASP A 142 -9.49 8.21 -18.18
C ASP A 142 -8.42 8.98 -17.40
N ALA A 143 -8.61 9.13 -16.06
CA ALA A 143 -7.60 9.74 -15.20
C ALA A 143 -6.33 8.87 -15.07
N PHE A 144 -6.49 7.55 -15.05
CA PHE A 144 -5.37 6.63 -15.11
C PHE A 144 -4.60 6.76 -16.42
N LEU A 145 -5.29 6.79 -17.56
CA LEU A 145 -4.67 6.90 -18.89
C LEU A 145 -3.93 8.23 -19.10
N ARG A 146 -4.33 9.30 -18.42
CA ARG A 146 -3.61 10.58 -18.41
C ARG A 146 -2.46 10.63 -17.41
N SER A 147 -2.29 9.60 -16.58
CA SER A 147 -1.19 9.50 -15.62
C SER A 147 -0.03 8.66 -16.19
N PRO A 148 1.16 8.69 -15.57
CA PRO A 148 2.25 7.78 -15.93
C PRO A 148 1.97 6.30 -15.62
N GLY A 149 0.85 5.98 -14.94
CA GLY A 149 0.50 4.63 -14.52
C GLY A 149 1.24 4.14 -13.28
N TYR A 150 0.99 2.88 -12.94
CA TYR A 150 1.66 2.20 -11.84
C TYR A 150 3.14 1.92 -12.13
N ALA A 151 3.43 1.48 -13.36
CA ALA A 151 4.77 1.02 -13.76
C ALA A 151 5.82 2.14 -13.80
N SER A 152 5.41 3.39 -13.65
CA SER A 152 6.35 4.52 -13.55
C SER A 152 7.16 4.54 -12.24
N ALA A 153 6.78 3.74 -11.23
CA ALA A 153 7.46 3.64 -9.96
C ALA A 153 8.00 2.24 -9.71
N LYS A 154 9.24 2.15 -9.24
CA LYS A 154 9.86 0.87 -8.85
C LYS A 154 9.36 0.33 -7.51
N ARG A 155 8.79 1.17 -6.66
CA ARG A 155 8.24 0.85 -5.33
C ARG A 155 7.08 1.78 -5.02
N ALA A 156 6.16 1.32 -4.16
CA ALA A 156 4.97 2.08 -3.77
C ALA A 156 4.18 2.61 -4.98
N GLU A 157 3.97 1.72 -5.94
CA GLU A 157 3.35 2.00 -7.24
C GLU A 157 1.93 2.56 -7.09
N ASP A 158 1.18 2.09 -6.10
CA ASP A 158 -0.16 2.55 -5.77
C ASP A 158 -0.17 3.97 -5.19
N TRP A 159 0.81 4.32 -4.35
CA TRP A 159 1.01 5.69 -3.86
C TRP A 159 1.43 6.63 -4.98
N ASN A 160 2.31 6.16 -5.86
CA ASN A 160 2.73 6.92 -7.02
C ASN A 160 1.55 7.22 -7.95
N LEU A 161 0.73 6.21 -8.26
CA LEU A 161 -0.48 6.41 -9.04
C LEU A 161 -1.44 7.39 -8.35
N SER A 162 -1.70 7.20 -7.05
CA SER A 162 -2.54 8.11 -6.26
C SER A 162 -2.04 9.55 -6.33
N TRP A 163 -0.71 9.77 -6.25
CA TRP A 163 -0.10 11.09 -6.38
C TRP A 163 -0.38 11.76 -7.73
N HIS A 164 -0.32 11.00 -8.82
CA HIS A 164 -0.55 11.53 -10.16
C HIS A 164 -2.05 11.77 -10.45
N ILE A 165 -2.91 10.85 -10.04
CA ILE A 165 -4.35 10.95 -10.27
C ILE A 165 -4.96 12.10 -9.44
N ARG A 166 -4.57 12.27 -8.18
CA ARG A 166 -5.11 13.36 -7.32
C ARG A 166 -4.86 14.77 -7.86
N LYS A 167 -3.90 14.96 -8.76
CA LYS A 167 -3.67 16.25 -9.43
C LYS A 167 -4.75 16.57 -10.47
N GLN A 168 -5.54 15.58 -10.87
CA GLN A 168 -6.55 15.70 -11.91
C GLN A 168 -7.97 15.93 -11.35
N GLY A 169 -8.16 15.75 -10.03
CA GLY A 169 -9.46 15.94 -9.40
C GLY A 169 -9.42 15.61 -7.89
N LYS A 170 -10.60 15.50 -7.32
CA LYS A 170 -10.76 15.18 -5.89
C LYS A 170 -10.60 13.68 -5.65
N THR A 171 -10.08 13.34 -4.49
CA THR A 171 -10.03 11.96 -3.99
C THR A 171 -10.91 11.80 -2.75
N LYS A 172 -11.40 10.58 -2.49
CA LYS A 172 -12.25 10.30 -1.34
C LYS A 172 -11.85 9.00 -0.66
N TYR A 173 -11.83 9.01 0.66
CA TYR A 173 -11.65 7.80 1.47
C TYR A 173 -13.00 7.32 2.00
N VAL A 174 -13.36 6.05 1.76
CA VAL A 174 -14.67 5.49 2.09
C VAL A 174 -14.54 4.40 3.15
N ARG A 175 -15.01 4.70 4.36
CA ARG A 175 -14.92 3.77 5.51
C ARG A 175 -15.81 2.53 5.38
N LYS A 176 -16.81 2.54 4.51
CA LYS A 176 -17.73 1.41 4.28
C LYS A 176 -17.21 0.42 3.23
N ALA A 177 -16.30 0.84 2.36
CA ALA A 177 -15.65 -0.03 1.38
C ALA A 177 -14.52 -0.80 2.07
N ILE A 178 -14.78 -2.01 2.53
CA ILE A 178 -13.85 -2.80 3.33
C ILE A 178 -13.40 -4.02 2.52
N THR A 179 -12.09 -4.24 2.43
CA THR A 179 -11.51 -5.53 2.05
C THR A 179 -10.80 -6.15 3.25
N ARG A 180 -10.72 -7.47 3.27
CA ARG A 180 -9.96 -8.21 4.28
C ARG A 180 -8.85 -8.97 3.58
N THR A 181 -7.64 -8.89 4.10
CA THR A 181 -6.46 -9.56 3.55
C THR A 181 -5.68 -10.25 4.66
N GLU A 182 -4.95 -11.28 4.33
CA GLU A 182 -3.92 -11.80 5.21
C GLU A 182 -2.76 -10.81 5.27
N ILE A 183 -2.28 -10.56 6.50
CA ILE A 183 -1.05 -9.81 6.69
C ILE A 183 0.03 -10.82 7.08
N PRO A 184 0.94 -11.18 6.15
CA PRO A 184 1.95 -12.19 6.39
C PRO A 184 2.84 -11.84 7.59
N LEU A 185 3.23 -12.87 8.38
CA LEU A 185 4.03 -12.68 9.59
C LEU A 185 5.43 -12.11 9.31
N ASP A 186 6.01 -12.45 8.18
CA ASP A 186 7.27 -11.90 7.70
C ASP A 186 7.18 -10.39 7.44
N ARG A 187 6.13 -9.92 6.76
CA ARG A 187 5.82 -8.49 6.62
C ARG A 187 5.51 -7.85 7.98
N GLN A 188 4.85 -8.58 8.88
CA GLN A 188 4.62 -8.09 10.24
C GLN A 188 5.92 -7.85 11.00
N MET A 189 6.98 -8.62 10.75
CA MET A 189 8.27 -8.50 11.42
C MET A 189 9.23 -7.51 10.74
N GLU A 190 9.08 -7.25 9.46
CA GLU A 190 9.95 -6.33 8.71
C GLU A 190 9.52 -4.85 8.76
N TYR A 191 8.23 -4.58 8.94
CA TYR A 191 7.67 -3.21 8.85
C TYR A 191 7.26 -2.51 10.16
N PRO A 192 7.13 -3.18 11.33
CA PRO A 192 6.56 -2.53 12.51
C PRO A 192 7.41 -1.39 13.04
N SER A 193 8.71 -1.60 13.10
CA SER A 193 9.66 -0.65 13.64
C SER A 193 9.82 0.56 12.71
N GLY A 194 9.90 0.36 11.40
CA GLY A 194 10.03 1.44 10.42
C GLY A 194 8.79 2.34 10.36
N ILE A 195 7.59 1.77 10.39
CA ILE A 195 6.35 2.57 10.39
C ILE A 195 6.15 3.24 11.73
N LEU A 196 6.33 2.51 12.85
CA LEU A 196 6.21 3.09 14.18
C LEU A 196 7.23 4.20 14.40
N SER A 197 8.47 4.02 13.97
CA SER A 197 9.52 5.02 14.04
C SER A 197 9.22 6.27 13.22
N SER A 198 8.73 6.08 12.00
CA SER A 198 8.33 7.19 11.13
C SER A 198 7.16 7.98 11.73
N VAL A 199 6.17 7.27 12.29
CA VAL A 199 5.03 7.91 12.97
C VAL A 199 5.45 8.64 14.23
N LEU A 200 6.28 8.04 15.07
CA LEU A 200 6.80 8.69 16.28
C LEU A 200 7.65 9.91 15.92
N SER A 201 8.47 9.82 14.85
CA SER A 201 9.24 10.96 14.36
C SER A 201 8.36 12.09 13.85
N ILE A 202 7.30 11.76 13.08
CA ILE A 202 6.33 12.75 12.56
C ILE A 202 5.54 13.40 13.71
N ILE A 203 5.02 12.60 14.63
CA ILE A 203 4.30 13.09 15.81
C ILE A 203 5.24 13.95 16.66
N GLY A 204 6.45 13.52 16.91
CA GLY A 204 7.47 14.26 17.64
C GLY A 204 7.78 15.60 16.97
N PHE A 205 7.88 15.63 15.65
CA PHE A 205 8.06 16.85 14.88
C PHE A 205 6.87 17.81 14.98
N ILE A 206 5.64 17.31 14.79
CA ILE A 206 4.41 18.11 14.84
C ILE A 206 4.18 18.69 16.25
N LEU A 207 4.40 17.87 17.29
CA LEU A 207 4.19 18.27 18.68
C LEU A 207 5.42 18.92 19.31
N ASN A 208 6.51 19.06 18.56
CA ASN A 208 7.80 19.57 19.05
C ASN A 208 8.31 18.80 20.29
N ILE A 209 8.17 17.46 20.28
CA ILE A 209 8.62 16.58 21.37
C ILE A 209 9.91 15.85 20.92
N PRO A 210 11.12 16.35 21.32
CA PRO A 210 12.40 15.80 20.86
C PRO A 210 12.60 14.33 21.22
N MET A 211 12.08 13.89 22.34
CA MET A 211 12.17 12.50 22.80
C MET A 211 11.48 11.52 21.82
N LEU A 212 10.29 11.88 21.29
CA LEU A 212 9.61 11.05 20.29
C LEU A 212 10.36 11.03 18.95
N MET A 213 10.97 12.15 18.56
CA MET A 213 11.85 12.23 17.39
C MET A 213 13.05 11.31 17.55
N GLY A 214 13.68 11.30 18.73
CA GLY A 214 14.84 10.46 19.05
C GLY A 214 14.52 8.96 19.09
N ILE A 215 13.40 8.59 19.69
CA ILE A 215 12.93 7.20 19.68
C ILE A 215 12.70 6.73 18.23
N GLY A 216 12.01 7.56 17.41
CA GLY A 216 11.81 7.27 16.00
C GLY A 216 13.13 7.09 15.23
N ALA A 217 14.10 8.00 15.41
CA ALA A 217 15.40 7.91 14.77
C ALA A 217 16.23 6.71 15.24
N GLY A 218 16.12 6.33 16.53
CA GLY A 218 16.79 5.15 17.09
C GLY A 218 16.27 3.84 16.48
N PHE A 219 14.96 3.71 16.28
CA PHE A 219 14.36 2.56 15.62
C PHE A 219 14.79 2.46 14.15
N VAL A 220 14.79 3.56 13.38
CA VAL A 220 15.30 3.58 12.00
C VAL A 220 16.76 3.14 11.94
N GLY A 221 17.59 3.60 12.89
CA GLY A 221 18.98 3.18 12.99
C GLY A 221 19.15 1.69 13.27
N GLY A 222 18.33 1.12 14.17
CA GLY A 222 18.33 -0.30 14.49
C GLY A 222 17.90 -1.18 13.31
N GLU A 223 16.86 -0.79 12.59
CA GLU A 223 16.40 -1.46 11.38
C GLU A 223 17.47 -1.45 10.29
N MET A 224 18.09 -0.31 10.09
CA MET A 224 19.16 -0.13 9.12
C MET A 224 20.36 -0.99 9.47
N PHE A 225 20.73 -1.09 10.76
CA PHE A 225 21.79 -1.98 11.22
C PHE A 225 21.46 -3.45 10.96
N THR A 226 20.22 -3.86 11.23
CA THR A 226 19.74 -5.22 10.98
C THR A 226 19.73 -5.56 9.49
N PHE A 227 19.28 -4.62 8.65
CA PHE A 227 19.32 -4.74 7.20
C PHE A 227 20.76 -4.87 6.68
N LEU A 228 21.67 -4.04 7.16
CA LEU A 228 23.09 -4.08 6.82
C LEU A 228 23.74 -5.41 7.24
N TYR A 229 23.41 -5.90 8.43
CA TYR A 229 23.94 -7.17 8.93
C TYR A 229 23.49 -8.37 8.09
N ARG A 230 22.20 -8.39 7.70
CA ARG A 230 21.63 -9.45 6.84
C ARG A 230 22.16 -9.42 5.42
N HIS A 231 22.45 -8.25 4.86
CA HIS A 231 22.85 -8.06 3.46
C HIS A 231 24.32 -7.68 3.28
N LYS A 232 25.15 -7.89 4.30
CA LYS A 232 26.58 -7.48 4.32
C LYS A 232 27.40 -7.99 3.13
N SER A 233 27.04 -9.14 2.55
CA SER A 233 27.73 -9.73 1.38
C SER A 233 27.44 -9.01 0.06
N ASN A 234 26.31 -8.29 -0.05
CA ASN A 234 25.83 -7.64 -1.27
C ASN A 234 25.94 -6.11 -1.27
N LEU A 235 26.42 -5.53 -0.17
CA LEU A 235 26.50 -4.08 -0.02
C LEU A 235 27.87 -3.54 -0.47
N ARG A 236 27.84 -2.58 -1.38
CA ARG A 236 29.06 -1.83 -1.71
C ARG A 236 29.43 -0.89 -0.55
N ARG A 237 30.72 -0.66 -0.31
CA ARG A 237 31.24 0.23 0.75
C ARG A 237 30.61 1.63 0.70
N SER A 238 30.28 2.14 -0.49
CA SER A 238 29.61 3.43 -0.68
C SER A 238 28.19 3.49 -0.09
N HIS A 239 27.43 2.38 -0.13
CA HIS A 239 26.10 2.33 0.47
C HIS A 239 26.18 2.34 2.00
N ILE A 240 27.16 1.65 2.58
CA ILE A 240 27.41 1.63 4.02
C ILE A 240 27.80 3.03 4.51
N ALA A 241 28.66 3.73 3.76
CA ALA A 241 29.07 5.09 4.08
C ALA A 241 27.91 6.09 4.03
N LEU A 242 27.07 6.04 2.98
CA LEU A 242 25.88 6.89 2.85
C LEU A 242 24.87 6.68 3.98
N MET A 243 24.67 5.42 4.39
CA MET A 243 23.77 5.08 5.48
C MET A 243 24.32 5.51 6.83
N ALA A 244 25.63 5.37 7.06
CA ALA A 244 26.29 5.88 8.27
C ALA A 244 26.19 7.42 8.37
N ILE A 245 26.36 8.14 7.26
CA ILE A 245 26.17 9.59 7.20
C ILE A 245 24.73 9.98 7.54
N ALA A 246 23.73 9.25 7.01
CA ALA A 246 22.33 9.53 7.31
C ALA A 246 22.00 9.32 8.79
N VAL A 247 22.53 8.28 9.43
CA VAL A 247 22.37 8.04 10.87
C VAL A 247 23.05 9.14 11.69
N LEU A 248 24.28 9.50 11.35
CA LEU A 248 25.02 10.56 12.03
C LEU A 248 24.28 11.90 11.92
N TYR A 249 23.77 12.22 10.73
CA TYR A 249 22.99 13.44 10.52
C TYR A 249 21.70 13.47 11.35
N ALA A 250 20.94 12.36 11.38
CA ALA A 250 19.74 12.24 12.21
C ALA A 250 20.05 12.34 13.71
N SER A 251 21.15 11.73 14.16
CA SER A 251 21.63 11.81 15.55
C SER A 251 22.06 13.22 15.92
N GLN A 252 22.78 13.94 15.02
CA GLN A 252 23.18 15.32 15.24
C GLN A 252 21.96 16.24 15.37
N ARG A 253 20.97 16.11 14.49
CA ARG A 253 19.72 16.89 14.55
C ARG A 253 18.94 16.64 15.84
N PHE A 254 18.97 15.40 16.35
CA PHE A 254 18.38 15.06 17.65
C PHE A 254 19.12 15.76 18.79
N MET A 255 20.46 15.75 18.77
CA MET A 255 21.27 16.44 19.80
C MET A 255 21.08 17.95 19.75
N ASP A 256 20.99 18.54 18.55
CA ASP A 256 20.73 19.97 18.37
C ASP A 256 19.36 20.36 18.95
N ALA A 257 18.32 19.54 18.72
CA ALA A 257 16.98 19.75 19.28
C ALA A 257 16.95 19.59 20.80
N LEU A 258 17.71 18.65 21.36
CA LEU A 258 17.89 18.46 22.82
C LEU A 258 18.58 19.66 23.46
N SER A 259 19.66 20.14 22.86
CA SER A 259 20.43 21.29 23.37
C SER A 259 19.61 22.58 23.33
N PHE A 260 18.82 22.78 22.28
CA PHE A 260 17.91 23.93 22.16
C PHE A 260 16.83 23.93 23.26
N ASN A 261 16.21 22.78 23.54
CA ASN A 261 15.18 22.70 24.60
C ASN A 261 15.78 22.85 26.01
N LEU A 262 17.01 22.40 26.25
CA LEU A 262 17.68 22.60 27.52
C LEU A 262 18.08 24.08 27.74
N SER A 263 18.36 24.82 26.68
CA SER A 263 18.67 26.25 26.79
C SER A 263 17.45 27.16 26.97
N VAL A 264 16.27 26.71 26.49
CA VAL A 264 15.00 27.48 26.61
C VAL A 264 14.22 27.14 27.91
N GLY A 265 14.51 25.98 28.50
CA GLY A 265 13.84 25.55 29.75
C GLY A 265 14.44 26.09 31.05
N PHE A 266 15.48 26.92 30.99
CA PHE A 266 16.14 27.56 32.12
C PHE A 266 16.04 29.12 32.12
N LEU A 267 15.16 29.68 31.34
CA LEU A 267 14.71 31.08 31.38
C LEU A 267 13.23 31.12 31.73
#